data_89df0ff70c6f80cc7ef1c4c24255e6d5
#
_entry.id   89df0ff70c6f80cc7ef1c4c24255e6d5
#
_cell.length_a   1.000
_cell.length_b   1.000
_cell.length_c   1.000
_cell.angle_alpha   90.00
_cell.angle_beta   90.00
_cell.angle_gamma   90.00
#
_symmetry.space_group_name_H-M   'P 1'
#
loop_
_entity.id
_entity.type
_entity.pdbx_description
1 polymer ?
#
loop_
_entity_poly.entity_id
_entity_poly.type
_entity_poly.pdbx_seq_one_letter_code
_entity_poly.pdbx_strand_id
1 'polypeptide(L)'
;SCEYSTIDTAICLNGVITAAAYFQDADIQDMASQLLERVDWNWLVFERDGRMLFHMAYNPDRHGDYVEGEPGFISQWDMSAEQKMMYLQAAPFVTPETAWRLYAGFSRDTVFYQGKPVIFIPGGSLFAYLFSEAWMNFGSYLDPDGVDWFENTRRAALADRSFCIENSDKFKTYHANS
;
A
#
# COMPACT_ATOMS: atom_id res chain seq x y z
N SER A 1 23.62 -6.43 -6.42
CA SER A 1 22.33 -7.09 -6.67
C SER A 1 21.21 -6.07 -6.75
N CYS A 2 20.20 -6.35 -7.54
CA CYS A 2 19.03 -5.50 -7.70
C CYS A 2 17.86 -6.12 -6.94
N GLU A 3 17.13 -5.32 -6.17
CA GLU A 3 15.92 -5.73 -5.50
C GLU A 3 14.70 -5.35 -6.36
N TYR A 4 13.76 -6.27 -6.53
CA TYR A 4 12.49 -6.03 -7.21
C TYR A 4 11.45 -5.66 -6.14
N SER A 5 11.15 -4.38 -6.01
CA SER A 5 10.16 -3.88 -5.06
C SER A 5 8.75 -3.97 -5.64
N THR A 6 7.82 -4.54 -4.89
CA THR A 6 6.42 -4.65 -5.32
C THR A 6 5.70 -3.30 -5.26
N ILE A 7 5.98 -2.49 -4.24
CA ILE A 7 5.36 -1.17 -4.12
C ILE A 7 5.88 -0.18 -5.17
N ASP A 8 7.18 -0.16 -5.46
CA ASP A 8 7.71 0.72 -6.50
C ASP A 8 7.20 0.33 -7.88
N THR A 9 7.03 -0.97 -8.14
CA THR A 9 6.36 -1.47 -9.34
C THR A 9 4.93 -0.95 -9.42
N ALA A 10 4.16 -1.03 -8.34
CA ALA A 10 2.78 -0.53 -8.31
C ALA A 10 2.70 0.98 -8.53
N ILE A 11 3.62 1.74 -7.96
CA ILE A 11 3.72 3.20 -8.16
C ILE A 11 4.00 3.53 -9.63
N CYS A 12 4.96 2.84 -10.23
CA CYS A 12 5.26 2.98 -11.66
C CYS A 12 4.02 2.69 -12.51
N LEU A 13 3.32 1.60 -12.24
CA LEU A 13 2.11 1.22 -12.97
C LEU A 13 0.96 2.23 -12.79
N ASN A 14 0.81 2.87 -11.62
CA ASN A 14 -0.14 3.97 -11.46
C ASN A 14 0.16 5.13 -12.42
N GLY A 15 1.44 5.49 -12.58
CA GLY A 15 1.85 6.49 -13.56
C GLY A 15 1.51 6.08 -14.98
N VAL A 16 1.77 4.82 -15.34
CA VAL A 16 1.44 4.25 -16.67
C VAL A 16 -0.06 4.28 -16.93
N ILE A 17 -0.88 3.82 -15.98
CA ILE A 17 -2.36 3.85 -16.06
C ILE A 17 -2.86 5.28 -16.24
N THR A 18 -2.33 6.21 -15.46
CA THR A 18 -2.71 7.61 -15.51
C THR A 18 -2.37 8.23 -16.87
N ALA A 19 -1.18 7.96 -17.41
CA ALA A 19 -0.77 8.44 -18.73
C ALA A 19 -1.70 7.87 -19.83
N ALA A 20 -1.98 6.58 -19.82
CA ALA A 20 -2.87 5.93 -20.78
C ALA A 20 -4.29 6.51 -20.73
N ALA A 21 -4.81 6.77 -19.51
CA ALA A 21 -6.13 7.37 -19.33
C ALA A 21 -6.18 8.84 -19.79
N TYR A 22 -5.12 9.60 -19.54
CA TYR A 22 -5.07 11.02 -19.86
C TYR A 22 -4.91 11.27 -21.36
N PHE A 23 -3.94 10.63 -22.00
CA PHE A 23 -3.64 10.88 -23.42
C PHE A 23 -4.64 10.22 -24.37
N GLN A 24 -5.26 9.12 -23.99
CA GLN A 24 -6.23 8.36 -24.77
C GLN A 24 -5.70 7.99 -26.19
N ASP A 25 -4.40 7.89 -26.31
CA ASP A 25 -3.70 7.49 -27.53
C ASP A 25 -3.62 5.96 -27.59
N ALA A 26 -3.90 5.38 -28.75
CA ALA A 26 -4.00 3.93 -28.90
C ALA A 26 -2.65 3.23 -28.66
N ASP A 27 -1.55 3.82 -29.10
CA ASP A 27 -0.21 3.23 -28.91
C ASP A 27 0.20 3.28 -27.43
N ILE A 28 -0.12 4.39 -26.73
CA ILE A 28 0.14 4.52 -25.28
C ILE A 28 -0.72 3.51 -24.50
N GLN A 29 -2.00 3.33 -24.86
CA GLN A 29 -2.88 2.36 -24.23
C GLN A 29 -2.41 0.92 -24.42
N ASP A 30 -1.95 0.58 -25.63
CA ASP A 30 -1.41 -0.75 -25.95
C ASP A 30 -0.11 -1.01 -25.14
N MET A 31 0.82 -0.07 -25.12
CA MET A 31 2.03 -0.18 -24.31
C MET A 31 1.72 -0.31 -22.80
N ALA A 32 0.75 0.43 -22.31
CA ALA A 32 0.32 0.35 -20.91
C ALA A 32 -0.25 -1.04 -20.59
N SER A 33 -1.11 -1.57 -21.45
CA SER A 33 -1.68 -2.92 -21.30
C SER A 33 -0.59 -3.99 -21.27
N GLN A 34 0.38 -3.92 -22.19
CA GLN A 34 1.52 -4.84 -22.23
C GLN A 34 2.36 -4.78 -20.94
N LEU A 35 2.57 -3.60 -20.36
CA LEU A 35 3.31 -3.47 -19.11
C LEU A 35 2.55 -4.05 -17.93
N LEU A 36 1.25 -3.81 -17.84
CA LEU A 36 0.40 -4.34 -16.78
C LEU A 36 0.31 -5.88 -16.81
N GLU A 37 0.17 -6.47 -18.01
CA GLU A 37 0.10 -7.91 -18.21
C GLU A 37 1.42 -8.65 -17.88
N ARG A 38 2.55 -7.95 -17.88
CA ARG A 38 3.87 -8.52 -17.56
C ARG A 38 4.10 -8.76 -16.07
N VAL A 39 3.31 -8.18 -15.21
CA VAL A 39 3.43 -8.40 -13.76
C VAL A 39 2.69 -9.66 -13.38
N ASP A 40 3.43 -10.67 -12.99
CA ASP A 40 2.84 -11.90 -12.44
C ASP A 40 2.51 -11.69 -10.96
N TRP A 41 1.32 -11.17 -10.70
CA TRP A 41 0.84 -10.95 -9.34
C TRP A 41 0.70 -12.25 -8.55
N ASN A 42 0.39 -13.38 -9.18
CA ASN A 42 0.26 -14.66 -8.49
C ASN A 42 1.61 -15.13 -7.93
N TRP A 43 2.72 -14.84 -8.62
CA TRP A 43 4.06 -15.17 -8.14
C TRP A 43 4.44 -14.42 -6.87
N LEU A 44 3.83 -13.25 -6.64
CA LEU A 44 4.10 -12.41 -5.46
C LEU A 44 3.22 -12.77 -4.26
N VAL A 45 2.25 -13.67 -4.43
CA VAL A 45 1.30 -14.06 -3.38
C VAL A 45 1.81 -15.28 -2.63
N PHE A 46 1.63 -15.26 -1.32
CA PHE A 46 1.83 -16.44 -0.48
C PHE A 46 0.80 -16.49 0.65
N GLU A 47 0.75 -17.59 1.36
CA GLU A 47 -0.16 -17.79 2.48
C GLU A 47 0.62 -18.03 3.78
N ARG A 48 0.27 -17.30 4.84
CA ARG A 48 0.83 -17.44 6.17
C ARG A 48 -0.27 -17.29 7.22
N ASP A 49 -0.34 -18.23 8.13
CA ASP A 49 -1.32 -18.24 9.25
C ASP A 49 -2.76 -18.04 8.78
N GLY A 50 -3.12 -18.65 7.64
CA GLY A 50 -4.46 -18.54 7.03
C GLY A 50 -4.74 -17.21 6.33
N ARG A 51 -3.77 -16.29 6.30
CA ARG A 51 -3.84 -15.01 5.59
C ARG A 51 -3.11 -15.09 4.26
N MET A 52 -3.69 -14.54 3.23
CA MET A 52 -3.06 -14.38 1.93
C MET A 52 -2.43 -12.99 1.84
N LEU A 53 -1.16 -12.94 1.50
CA LEU A 53 -0.34 -11.72 1.58
C LEU A 53 0.50 -11.55 0.32
N PHE A 54 0.91 -10.32 0.04
CA PHE A 54 1.99 -10.03 -0.92
C PHE A 54 3.35 -9.98 -0.23
N HIS A 55 4.37 -10.52 -0.89
CA HIS A 55 5.75 -10.20 -0.56
C HIS A 55 6.04 -8.71 -0.82
N MET A 56 6.92 -8.12 0.00
CA MET A 56 7.35 -6.73 -0.20
C MET A 56 8.33 -6.58 -1.35
N ALA A 57 9.24 -7.53 -1.50
CA ALA A 57 10.27 -7.49 -2.51
C ALA A 57 10.82 -8.88 -2.84
N TYR A 58 11.60 -8.93 -3.92
CA TYR A 58 12.39 -10.10 -4.29
C TYR A 58 13.82 -9.70 -4.65
N ASN A 59 14.79 -10.44 -4.14
CA ASN A 59 16.22 -10.30 -4.48
C ASN A 59 16.81 -11.70 -4.69
N PRO A 60 17.23 -12.05 -5.92
CA PRO A 60 17.72 -13.38 -6.24
C PRO A 60 19.02 -13.75 -5.49
N ASP A 61 19.77 -12.77 -4.98
CA ASP A 61 20.99 -12.98 -4.23
C ASP A 61 20.75 -13.18 -2.71
N ARG A 62 19.49 -13.11 -2.28
CA ARG A 62 19.08 -13.37 -0.89
C ARG A 62 18.49 -14.76 -0.76
N HIS A 63 18.93 -15.50 0.23
CA HIS A 63 18.52 -16.87 0.48
C HIS A 63 17.60 -16.95 1.71
N GLY A 64 16.33 -16.53 1.55
CA GLY A 64 15.31 -16.72 2.57
C GLY A 64 15.47 -15.86 3.83
N ASP A 65 16.02 -14.67 3.71
CA ASP A 65 16.37 -13.83 4.86
C ASP A 65 15.18 -13.31 5.66
N TYR A 66 14.02 -13.13 5.03
CA TYR A 66 12.91 -12.39 5.62
C TYR A 66 11.57 -13.14 5.60
N VAL A 67 11.43 -14.12 4.72
CA VAL A 67 10.28 -15.02 4.68
C VAL A 67 10.78 -16.44 4.72
N GLU A 68 10.52 -17.14 5.81
CA GLU A 68 11.03 -18.49 6.05
C GLU A 68 10.57 -19.45 4.95
N GLY A 69 11.51 -20.20 4.38
CA GLY A 69 11.26 -21.19 3.34
C GLY A 69 11.05 -20.62 1.93
N GLU A 70 11.11 -19.30 1.74
CA GLU A 70 10.87 -18.62 0.46
C GLU A 70 12.15 -17.88 0.00
N PRO A 71 13.13 -18.56 -0.59
CA PRO A 71 14.41 -17.97 -0.98
C PRO A 71 14.23 -16.81 -1.95
N GLY A 72 14.90 -15.70 -1.65
CA GLY A 72 14.87 -14.49 -2.45
C GLY A 72 13.73 -13.53 -2.11
N PHE A 73 12.64 -14.01 -1.54
CA PHE A 73 11.54 -13.13 -1.12
C PHE A 73 11.87 -12.41 0.18
N ILE A 74 11.45 -11.16 0.28
CA ILE A 74 11.77 -10.25 1.37
C ILE A 74 10.48 -9.74 1.97
N SER A 75 10.26 -10.01 3.26
CA SER A 75 9.16 -9.48 4.07
C SER A 75 7.76 -9.64 3.42
N GLN A 76 6.75 -9.09 4.05
CA GLN A 76 5.37 -9.20 3.61
C GLN A 76 4.56 -7.94 3.95
N TRP A 77 3.52 -7.70 3.18
CA TRP A 77 2.52 -6.65 3.43
C TRP A 77 1.42 -7.20 4.35
N ASP A 78 1.72 -7.38 5.63
CA ASP A 78 0.81 -7.96 6.63
C ASP A 78 0.12 -6.95 7.55
N MET A 79 0.41 -5.67 7.36
CA MET A 79 -0.16 -4.56 8.10
C MET A 79 -0.66 -3.47 7.15
N SER A 80 -1.47 -2.54 7.65
CA SER A 80 -1.87 -1.35 6.88
C SER A 80 -0.65 -0.47 6.62
N ALA A 81 -0.43 -0.13 5.35
CA ALA A 81 0.61 0.79 4.88
C ALA A 81 0.20 1.39 3.51
N GLU A 82 1.15 1.75 2.67
CA GLU A 82 0.92 2.37 1.36
C GLU A 82 0.40 1.41 0.27
N GLN A 83 0.36 0.11 0.51
CA GLN A 83 0.13 -0.93 -0.50
C GLN A 83 -1.31 -1.07 -1.03
N LYS A 84 -2.29 -0.30 -0.55
CA LYS A 84 -3.71 -0.45 -0.96
C LYS A 84 -3.90 -0.44 -2.49
N MET A 85 -3.11 0.34 -3.22
CA MET A 85 -3.14 0.38 -4.69
C MET A 85 -2.79 -0.96 -5.34
N MET A 86 -1.92 -1.77 -4.72
CA MET A 86 -1.50 -3.06 -5.26
C MET A 86 -2.68 -4.03 -5.39
N TYR A 87 -3.58 -4.04 -4.41
CA TYR A 87 -4.75 -4.94 -4.42
C TYR A 87 -5.68 -4.64 -5.59
N LEU A 88 -5.88 -3.36 -5.92
CA LEU A 88 -6.71 -2.95 -7.05
C LEU A 88 -6.03 -3.24 -8.40
N GLN A 89 -4.70 -3.06 -8.48
CA GLN A 89 -3.95 -3.39 -9.69
C GLN A 89 -3.89 -4.89 -9.94
N ALA A 90 -3.77 -5.70 -8.89
CA ALA A 90 -3.72 -7.16 -8.99
C ALA A 90 -5.08 -7.78 -9.31
N ALA A 91 -6.18 -7.18 -8.88
CA ALA A 91 -7.53 -7.76 -8.96
C ALA A 91 -7.93 -8.25 -10.36
N PRO A 92 -7.59 -7.59 -11.48
CA PRO A 92 -7.90 -8.09 -12.83
C PRO A 92 -7.07 -9.33 -13.24
N PHE A 93 -5.97 -9.61 -12.56
CA PHE A 93 -4.98 -10.64 -12.96
C PHE A 93 -4.95 -11.85 -12.05
N VAL A 94 -5.74 -11.85 -10.98
CA VAL A 94 -5.88 -12.95 -10.04
C VAL A 94 -7.34 -13.40 -9.98
N THR A 95 -7.64 -14.53 -9.30
CA THR A 95 -9.04 -14.91 -9.11
C THR A 95 -9.75 -13.92 -8.17
N PRO A 96 -11.08 -13.76 -8.29
CA PRO A 96 -11.84 -12.91 -7.35
C PRO A 96 -11.66 -13.33 -5.88
N GLU A 97 -11.53 -14.62 -5.61
CA GLU A 97 -11.25 -15.15 -4.27
C GLU A 97 -9.86 -14.70 -3.79
N THR A 98 -8.85 -14.82 -4.62
CA THR A 98 -7.48 -14.36 -4.32
C THR A 98 -7.46 -12.86 -4.05
N ALA A 99 -8.10 -12.07 -4.91
CA ALA A 99 -8.16 -10.61 -4.76
C ALA A 99 -8.79 -10.21 -3.41
N TRP A 100 -9.88 -10.87 -3.05
CA TRP A 100 -10.55 -10.65 -1.78
C TRP A 100 -9.68 -11.07 -0.58
N ARG A 101 -9.09 -12.25 -0.61
CA ARG A 101 -8.24 -12.77 0.48
C ARG A 101 -6.98 -11.92 0.69
N LEU A 102 -6.39 -11.40 -0.38
CA LEU A 102 -5.27 -10.46 -0.32
C LEU A 102 -5.68 -9.16 0.38
N TYR A 103 -6.79 -8.57 -0.03
CA TYR A 103 -7.29 -7.34 0.60
C TYR A 103 -7.67 -7.55 2.08
N ALA A 104 -8.22 -8.70 2.42
CA ALA A 104 -8.55 -9.07 3.80
C ALA A 104 -7.33 -9.50 4.63
N GLY A 105 -6.19 -9.81 3.99
CA GLY A 105 -5.04 -10.44 4.64
C GLY A 105 -4.23 -9.52 5.55
N PHE A 106 -4.12 -8.23 5.25
CA PHE A 106 -3.37 -7.31 6.10
C PHE A 106 -4.15 -6.88 7.35
N SER A 107 -3.44 -6.63 8.44
CA SER A 107 -4.06 -6.19 9.69
C SER A 107 -4.49 -4.72 9.63
N ARG A 108 -5.59 -4.43 10.35
CA ARG A 108 -6.16 -3.08 10.52
C ARG A 108 -6.18 -2.73 12.00
N ASP A 109 -5.02 -2.81 12.63
CA ASP A 109 -4.88 -2.50 14.04
C ASP A 109 -5.27 -1.05 14.31
N THR A 110 -6.12 -0.86 15.30
CA THR A 110 -6.69 0.45 15.61
C THR A 110 -6.15 0.97 16.91
N VAL A 111 -5.65 2.21 16.89
CA VAL A 111 -5.28 2.98 18.07
C VAL A 111 -6.23 4.15 18.24
N PHE A 112 -6.30 4.70 19.45
CA PHE A 112 -7.10 5.88 19.74
C PHE A 112 -6.18 7.09 19.97
N TYR A 113 -6.40 8.14 19.19
CA TYR A 113 -5.74 9.42 19.40
C TYR A 113 -6.79 10.51 19.64
N GLN A 114 -6.68 11.19 20.78
CA GLN A 114 -7.67 12.19 21.25
C GLN A 114 -9.13 11.68 21.17
N GLY A 115 -9.36 10.43 21.56
CA GLY A 115 -10.67 9.78 21.56
C GLY A 115 -11.20 9.36 20.20
N LYS A 116 -10.43 9.50 19.12
CA LYS A 116 -10.81 9.06 17.77
C LYS A 116 -10.02 7.82 17.36
N PRO A 117 -10.69 6.80 16.77
CA PRO A 117 -10.00 5.63 16.26
C PRO A 117 -9.24 5.96 14.98
N VAL A 118 -8.03 5.41 14.87
CA VAL A 118 -7.18 5.47 13.68
C VAL A 118 -6.66 4.07 13.42
N ILE A 119 -6.88 3.54 12.22
CA ILE A 119 -6.18 2.35 11.76
C ILE A 119 -4.73 2.74 11.59
N PHE A 120 -3.89 2.10 12.40
CA PHE A 120 -2.51 2.49 12.61
C PHE A 120 -1.61 1.93 11.52
N ILE A 121 -0.68 2.76 11.05
CA ILE A 121 0.44 2.33 10.21
C ILE A 121 1.70 2.35 11.06
N PRO A 122 2.42 1.22 11.20
CA PRO A 122 3.68 1.17 11.93
C PRO A 122 4.68 2.24 11.43
N GLY A 123 5.32 2.93 12.38
CA GLY A 123 6.18 4.07 12.08
C GLY A 123 5.46 5.42 11.95
N GLY A 124 4.13 5.44 11.79
CA GLY A 124 3.30 6.66 11.81
C GLY A 124 3.57 7.67 10.70
N SER A 125 4.31 7.28 9.65
CA SER A 125 4.61 8.18 8.54
C SER A 125 3.35 8.57 7.77
N LEU A 126 3.07 9.87 7.69
CA LEU A 126 1.94 10.40 6.93
C LEU A 126 2.02 10.03 5.44
N PHE A 127 3.22 9.90 4.90
CA PHE A 127 3.47 9.38 3.55
C PHE A 127 2.72 8.06 3.28
N ALA A 128 2.85 7.08 4.18
CA ALA A 128 2.23 5.77 4.00
C ALA A 128 0.69 5.83 4.03
N TYR A 129 0.10 6.78 4.74
CA TYR A 129 -1.35 7.02 4.71
C TYR A 129 -1.81 7.64 3.39
N LEU A 130 -1.06 8.62 2.88
CA LEU A 130 -1.48 9.43 1.73
C LEU A 130 -1.21 8.76 0.37
N PHE A 131 -0.26 7.85 0.29
CA PHE A 131 0.31 7.45 -0.99
C PHE A 131 -0.70 6.77 -1.92
N SER A 132 -1.45 5.78 -1.43
CA SER A 132 -2.51 5.15 -2.23
C SER A 132 -3.64 6.13 -2.58
N GLU A 133 -3.92 7.07 -1.69
CA GLU A 133 -5.00 8.04 -1.85
C GLU A 133 -4.69 9.15 -2.85
N ALA A 134 -3.40 9.39 -3.12
CA ALA A 134 -2.98 10.28 -4.20
C ALA A 134 -3.39 9.76 -5.59
N TRP A 135 -3.60 8.44 -5.72
CA TRP A 135 -3.93 7.79 -6.99
C TRP A 135 -5.39 7.35 -7.10
N MET A 136 -6.06 7.16 -5.97
CA MET A 136 -7.38 6.52 -5.90
C MET A 136 -8.34 7.36 -5.07
N ASN A 137 -9.56 7.52 -5.57
CA ASN A 137 -10.60 8.29 -4.90
C ASN A 137 -11.27 7.46 -3.78
N PHE A 138 -10.56 7.22 -2.70
CA PHE A 138 -11.11 6.56 -1.52
C PHE A 138 -12.19 7.38 -0.80
N GLY A 139 -12.24 8.69 -1.02
CA GLY A 139 -13.24 9.57 -0.39
C GLY A 139 -14.67 9.35 -0.87
N SER A 140 -14.87 8.57 -1.93
CA SER A 140 -16.21 8.30 -2.49
C SER A 140 -16.78 6.94 -2.09
N TYR A 141 -16.02 6.09 -1.40
CA TYR A 141 -16.40 4.71 -1.13
C TYR A 141 -15.96 4.27 0.27
N LEU A 142 -16.79 3.46 0.90
CA LEU A 142 -16.38 2.63 2.02
C LEU A 142 -15.84 1.30 1.47
N ASP A 143 -14.90 0.68 2.19
CA ASP A 143 -14.52 -0.66 1.86
C ASP A 143 -15.61 -1.68 2.26
N PRO A 144 -15.48 -2.96 1.83
CA PRO A 144 -16.49 -3.97 2.17
C PRO A 144 -16.71 -4.20 3.67
N ASP A 145 -15.72 -3.87 4.50
CA ASP A 145 -15.81 -3.94 5.97
C ASP A 145 -16.36 -2.65 6.59
N GLY A 146 -16.72 -1.67 5.75
CA GLY A 146 -17.26 -0.37 6.16
C GLY A 146 -16.20 0.64 6.58
N VAL A 147 -14.93 0.42 6.27
CA VAL A 147 -13.85 1.36 6.59
C VAL A 147 -13.86 2.53 5.62
N ASP A 148 -13.91 3.72 6.16
CA ASP A 148 -13.65 4.98 5.44
C ASP A 148 -12.14 5.28 5.50
N TRP A 149 -11.42 4.88 4.46
CA TRP A 149 -9.97 5.06 4.39
C TRP A 149 -9.58 6.53 4.30
N PHE A 150 -10.36 7.34 3.61
CA PHE A 150 -10.09 8.79 3.52
C PHE A 150 -10.24 9.47 4.88
N GLU A 151 -11.30 9.15 5.62
CA GLU A 151 -11.49 9.68 6.98
C GLU A 151 -10.40 9.14 7.93
N ASN A 152 -9.97 7.89 7.76
CA ASN A 152 -8.85 7.34 8.52
C ASN A 152 -7.56 8.15 8.29
N THR A 153 -7.23 8.43 7.04
CA THR A 153 -6.05 9.25 6.66
C THR A 153 -6.17 10.66 7.19
N ARG A 154 -7.36 11.28 7.11
CA ARG A 154 -7.61 12.60 7.68
C ARG A 154 -7.37 12.62 9.20
N ARG A 155 -7.81 11.59 9.92
CA ARG A 155 -7.57 11.46 11.37
C ARG A 155 -6.09 11.26 11.68
N ALA A 156 -5.39 10.44 10.90
CA ALA A 156 -3.95 10.25 11.04
C ALA A 156 -3.18 11.57 10.84
N ALA A 157 -3.51 12.35 9.80
CA ALA A 157 -2.90 13.63 9.55
C ALA A 157 -3.13 14.65 10.68
N LEU A 158 -4.33 14.66 11.27
CA LEU A 158 -4.62 15.50 12.43
C LEU A 158 -3.88 15.05 13.70
N ALA A 159 -3.71 13.73 13.86
CA ALA A 159 -2.94 13.16 14.96
C ALA A 159 -1.47 13.53 14.84
N ASP A 160 -0.89 13.40 13.65
CA ASP A 160 0.51 13.75 13.36
C ASP A 160 0.76 15.24 13.60
N ARG A 161 -0.11 16.11 13.10
CA ARG A 161 -0.04 17.55 13.36
C ARG A 161 -0.09 17.86 14.85
N SER A 162 -1.00 17.25 15.60
CA SER A 162 -1.10 17.48 17.06
C SER A 162 0.15 16.99 17.77
N PHE A 163 0.67 15.82 17.38
CA PHE A 163 1.91 15.29 17.94
C PHE A 163 3.09 16.24 17.71
N CYS A 164 3.22 16.82 16.51
CA CYS A 164 4.27 17.80 16.20
C CYS A 164 4.14 19.06 17.09
N ILE A 165 2.93 19.57 17.27
CA ILE A 165 2.69 20.75 18.13
C ILE A 165 3.01 20.43 19.59
N GLU A 166 2.53 19.31 20.12
CA GLU A 166 2.72 18.90 21.52
C GLU A 166 4.19 18.60 21.86
N ASN A 167 5.01 18.28 20.86
CA ASN A 167 6.43 17.97 21.03
C ASN A 167 7.37 19.03 20.44
N SER A 168 6.86 20.21 20.13
CA SER A 168 7.66 21.30 19.54
C SER A 168 8.84 21.76 20.42
N ASP A 169 8.73 21.60 21.73
CA ASP A 169 9.83 21.91 22.67
C ASP A 169 10.94 20.85 22.65
N LYS A 170 10.65 19.65 22.17
CA LYS A 170 11.60 18.52 22.16
C LYS A 170 12.36 18.41 20.85
N PHE A 171 11.74 18.80 19.73
CA PHE A 171 12.28 18.61 18.39
C PHE A 171 12.32 19.94 17.63
N LYS A 172 13.50 20.31 17.14
CA LYS A 172 13.72 21.59 16.43
C LYS A 172 12.88 21.76 15.16
N THR A 173 12.48 20.65 14.54
CA THR A 173 11.71 20.63 13.29
C THR A 173 10.20 20.68 13.54
N TYR A 174 9.75 20.51 14.78
CA TYR A 174 8.34 20.49 15.12
C TYR A 174 7.88 21.86 15.62
N HIS A 175 6.81 22.36 15.05
CA HIS A 175 6.15 23.60 15.48
C HIS A 175 4.74 23.68 14.91
N ALA A 176 3.99 24.72 15.24
CA ALA A 176 2.57 24.86 14.90
C ALA A 176 2.26 24.84 13.38
N ASN A 177 3.27 25.07 12.55
CA ASN A 177 3.15 25.10 11.09
C ASN A 177 3.88 23.93 10.40
N SER A 178 4.24 22.90 11.17
CA SER A 178 4.89 21.68 10.62
C SER A 178 3.85 20.74 10.06
#